data_69f66720429d3db050b7392751228bf9
#
_entry.id   69f66720429d3db050b7392751228bf9
#
_cell.length_a   1.000
_cell.length_b   1.000
_cell.length_c   1.000
_cell.angle_alpha   90.00
_cell.angle_beta   90.00
_cell.angle_gamma   90.00
#
_symmetry.space_group_name_H-M   'P 1'
#
loop_
_entity.id
_entity.type
_entity.pdbx_description
1 polymer ?
#
loop_
_entity_poly.entity_id
_entity_poly.type
_entity_poly.pdbx_seq_one_letter_code
_entity_poly.pdbx_strand_id
1 'polypeptide(L)'
;MRSGWNEVRSIAEEQWGLVTKRQIEKTGIAWSTVSRQVGIGGLERVAHGVYRLRGGAEPEHLALRAAWLQLAPEAAVWERRPEQGVVSHRSAAHLYGIGHLAADSHEFTLPRRKQTRREDVWLHRGDVGDCWVQLRGLPVTKPSRIAADLLAGHEDPG
;
A
#
# COMPACT_ATOMS: atom_id res chain seq x y z
N MET A 1 14.81 1.58 -27.29
CA MET A 1 13.41 1.39 -26.84
C MET A 1 13.40 0.35 -25.72
N ARG A 2 12.90 0.71 -24.58
CA ARG A 2 12.77 -0.25 -23.46
C ARG A 2 11.64 -1.22 -23.77
N SER A 3 11.85 -2.49 -23.46
CA SER A 3 10.77 -3.47 -23.52
C SER A 3 9.77 -3.18 -22.39
N GLY A 4 8.51 -3.55 -22.58
CA GLY A 4 7.50 -3.41 -21.54
C GLY A 4 7.90 -4.11 -20.25
N TRP A 5 8.56 -5.24 -20.33
CA TRP A 5 9.07 -5.96 -19.17
C TRP A 5 10.10 -5.15 -18.39
N ASN A 6 11.03 -4.47 -19.08
CA ASN A 6 12.00 -3.61 -18.42
C ASN A 6 11.35 -2.43 -17.71
N GLU A 7 10.27 -1.88 -18.26
CA GLU A 7 9.49 -0.84 -17.61
C GLU A 7 8.83 -1.36 -16.33
N VAL A 8 8.23 -2.57 -16.40
CA VAL A 8 7.63 -3.21 -15.22
C VAL A 8 8.67 -3.38 -14.12
N ARG A 9 9.86 -3.87 -14.47
CA ARG A 9 10.95 -4.04 -13.51
C ARG A 9 11.39 -2.72 -12.90
N SER A 10 11.50 -1.66 -13.70
CA SER A 10 11.88 -0.33 -13.23
C SER A 10 10.86 0.22 -12.24
N ILE A 11 9.57 0.07 -12.52
CA ILE A 11 8.51 0.50 -11.61
C ILE A 11 8.59 -0.29 -10.30
N ALA A 12 8.71 -1.60 -10.39
CA ALA A 12 8.77 -2.47 -9.21
C ALA A 12 9.98 -2.12 -8.31
N GLU A 13 11.14 -1.87 -8.91
CA GLU A 13 12.35 -1.51 -8.17
C GLU A 13 12.16 -0.25 -7.32
N GLU A 14 11.36 0.70 -7.78
CA GLU A 14 11.04 1.93 -7.04
C GLU A 14 9.92 1.73 -6.00
N GLN A 15 9.28 0.57 -6.01
CA GLN A 15 8.13 0.25 -5.16
C GLN A 15 8.34 -1.02 -4.34
N TRP A 16 9.52 -1.18 -3.76
CA TRP A 16 9.85 -2.34 -2.89
C TRP A 16 9.73 -3.69 -3.59
N GLY A 17 9.88 -3.72 -4.90
CA GLY A 17 9.70 -4.94 -5.69
C GLY A 17 8.24 -5.23 -6.04
N LEU A 18 7.31 -4.32 -5.72
CA LEU A 18 5.88 -4.50 -5.97
C LEU A 18 5.44 -3.70 -7.20
N VAL A 19 4.46 -4.24 -7.91
CA VAL A 19 3.87 -3.56 -9.07
C VAL A 19 2.39 -3.95 -9.17
N THR A 20 1.54 -2.99 -9.50
CA THR A 20 0.12 -3.26 -9.66
C THR A 20 -0.21 -3.68 -11.08
N LYS A 21 -1.33 -4.39 -11.23
CA LYS A 21 -1.86 -4.77 -12.54
C LYS A 21 -2.07 -3.54 -13.43
N ARG A 22 -2.60 -2.44 -12.87
CA ARG A 22 -2.82 -1.19 -13.61
C ARG A 22 -1.52 -0.58 -14.13
N GLN A 23 -0.47 -0.61 -13.32
CA GLN A 23 0.85 -0.13 -13.73
C GLN A 23 1.42 -1.00 -14.84
N ILE A 24 1.24 -2.31 -14.75
CA ILE A 24 1.67 -3.24 -15.80
C ILE A 24 0.91 -2.95 -17.11
N GLU A 25 -0.39 -2.76 -17.04
CA GLU A 25 -1.21 -2.44 -18.21
C GLU A 25 -0.75 -1.17 -18.91
N LYS A 26 -0.34 -0.15 -18.15
CA LYS A 26 0.15 1.11 -18.69
C LYS A 26 1.45 0.96 -19.50
N THR A 27 2.24 -0.07 -19.28
CA THR A 27 3.45 -0.31 -20.06
C THR A 27 3.16 -0.84 -21.44
N GLY A 28 1.92 -1.27 -21.70
CA GLY A 28 1.54 -1.87 -22.96
C GLY A 28 2.00 -3.32 -23.15
N ILE A 29 2.58 -3.92 -22.11
CA ILE A 29 3.02 -5.32 -22.19
C ILE A 29 1.82 -6.26 -22.35
N ALA A 30 1.98 -7.30 -23.17
CA ALA A 30 0.93 -8.28 -23.39
C ALA A 30 0.66 -9.08 -22.10
N TRP A 31 -0.61 -9.30 -21.78
CA TRP A 31 -0.97 -10.07 -20.59
C TRP A 31 -0.42 -11.50 -20.64
N SER A 32 -0.28 -12.08 -21.85
CA SER A 32 0.34 -13.38 -22.01
C SER A 32 1.78 -13.43 -21.50
N THR A 33 2.52 -12.33 -21.65
CA THR A 33 3.89 -12.21 -21.11
C THR A 33 3.85 -12.18 -19.58
N VAL A 34 2.91 -11.44 -19.01
CA VAL A 34 2.71 -11.36 -17.54
C VAL A 34 2.37 -12.75 -16.99
N SER A 35 1.40 -13.44 -17.62
CA SER A 35 1.00 -14.78 -17.20
C SER A 35 2.16 -15.77 -17.26
N ARG A 36 3.00 -15.67 -18.29
CA ARG A 36 4.20 -16.50 -18.41
C ARG A 36 5.17 -16.22 -17.26
N GLN A 37 5.39 -14.96 -16.91
CA GLN A 37 6.29 -14.60 -15.81
C GLN A 37 5.76 -15.12 -14.48
N VAL A 38 4.45 -15.08 -14.25
CA VAL A 38 3.84 -15.68 -13.06
C VAL A 38 4.06 -17.18 -13.06
N GLY A 39 3.85 -17.83 -14.21
CA GLY A 39 4.01 -19.28 -14.37
C GLY A 39 5.42 -19.78 -14.11
N ILE A 40 6.44 -19.03 -14.53
CA ILE A 40 7.85 -19.40 -14.34
C ILE A 40 8.46 -18.84 -13.04
N GLY A 41 7.67 -18.15 -12.24
CA GLY A 41 8.11 -17.65 -10.95
C GLY A 41 8.85 -16.30 -10.97
N GLY A 42 8.82 -15.57 -12.09
CA GLY A 42 9.40 -14.23 -12.19
C GLY A 42 8.57 -13.16 -11.50
N LEU A 43 7.26 -13.38 -11.44
CA LEU A 43 6.31 -12.56 -10.69
C LEU A 43 5.49 -13.44 -9.77
N GLU A 44 5.22 -12.96 -8.58
CA GLU A 44 4.38 -13.63 -7.59
C GLU A 44 3.21 -12.73 -7.24
N ARG A 45 1.99 -13.23 -7.31
CA ARG A 45 0.81 -12.50 -6.87
C ARG A 45 0.80 -12.46 -5.34
N VAL A 46 0.84 -11.28 -4.77
CA VAL A 46 0.86 -11.10 -3.31
C VAL A 46 -0.46 -10.58 -2.76
N ALA A 47 -1.28 -9.96 -3.60
CA ALA A 47 -2.61 -9.50 -3.27
C ALA A 47 -3.39 -9.30 -4.57
N HIS A 48 -4.70 -9.04 -4.47
CA HIS A 48 -5.49 -8.77 -5.66
C HIS A 48 -4.91 -7.60 -6.45
N GLY A 49 -4.51 -7.86 -7.69
CA GLY A 49 -3.94 -6.84 -8.58
C GLY A 49 -2.57 -6.30 -8.15
N VAL A 50 -1.87 -6.98 -7.25
CA VAL A 50 -0.51 -6.60 -6.83
C VAL A 50 0.42 -7.81 -6.96
N TYR A 51 1.55 -7.58 -7.63
CA TYR A 51 2.55 -8.61 -7.89
C TYR A 51 3.89 -8.20 -7.32
N ARG A 52 4.68 -9.19 -6.91
CA ARG A 52 6.04 -8.99 -6.44
C ARG A 52 7.01 -9.58 -7.46
N LEU A 53 8.01 -8.77 -7.82
CA LEU A 53 9.11 -9.22 -8.66
C LEU A 53 10.01 -10.13 -7.81
N ARG A 54 10.29 -11.33 -8.30
CA ARG A 54 11.19 -12.24 -7.62
C ARG A 54 12.65 -11.86 -7.84
N GLY A 55 13.50 -12.21 -6.91
CA GLY A 55 14.94 -12.00 -6.98
C GLY A 55 15.50 -11.03 -5.96
N GLY A 56 14.65 -10.27 -5.27
CA GLY A 56 15.05 -9.39 -4.19
C GLY A 56 14.59 -9.90 -2.83
N ALA A 57 15.08 -9.27 -1.76
CA ALA A 57 14.59 -9.55 -0.43
C ALA A 57 13.12 -9.13 -0.30
N GLU A 58 12.34 -9.92 0.44
CA GLU A 58 10.96 -9.54 0.74
C GLU A 58 10.97 -8.27 1.59
N PRO A 59 10.22 -7.23 1.19
CA PRO A 59 10.18 -6.00 2.00
C PRO A 59 9.47 -6.25 3.33
N GLU A 60 9.86 -5.50 4.35
CA GLU A 60 9.13 -5.47 5.60
C GLU A 60 7.72 -4.93 5.34
N HIS A 61 6.73 -5.43 6.06
CA HIS A 61 5.34 -4.99 5.95
C HIS A 61 4.77 -5.16 4.53
N LEU A 62 5.10 -6.28 3.90
CA LEU A 62 4.68 -6.57 2.53
C LEU A 62 3.16 -6.43 2.34
N ALA A 63 2.37 -7.02 3.23
CA ALA A 63 0.92 -7.00 3.14
C ALA A 63 0.35 -5.58 3.26
N LEU A 64 0.90 -4.77 4.17
CA LEU A 64 0.49 -3.37 4.34
C LEU A 64 0.83 -2.56 3.08
N ARG A 65 2.02 -2.74 2.53
CA ARG A 65 2.46 -2.04 1.32
C ARG A 65 1.59 -2.40 0.13
N ALA A 66 1.27 -3.68 -0.03
CA ALA A 66 0.38 -4.13 -1.09
C ALA A 66 -1.02 -3.53 -0.94
N ALA A 67 -1.57 -3.51 0.28
CA ALA A 67 -2.86 -2.89 0.55
C ALA A 67 -2.86 -1.38 0.25
N TRP A 68 -1.77 -0.69 0.59
CA TRP A 68 -1.62 0.73 0.28
C TRP A 68 -1.59 0.99 -1.23
N LEU A 69 -0.87 0.15 -1.99
CA LEU A 69 -0.84 0.26 -3.44
C LEU A 69 -2.23 0.08 -4.06
N GLN A 70 -3.06 -0.79 -3.48
CA GLN A 70 -4.42 -1.02 -3.96
C GLN A 70 -5.33 0.20 -3.84
N LEU A 71 -5.01 1.16 -2.99
CA LEU A 71 -5.83 2.37 -2.79
C LEU A 71 -5.83 3.28 -4.03
N ALA A 72 -4.75 3.27 -4.78
CA ALA A 72 -4.63 4.01 -6.03
C ALA A 72 -3.78 3.20 -7.00
N PRO A 73 -4.31 2.10 -7.55
CA PRO A 73 -3.51 1.11 -8.28
C PRO A 73 -2.86 1.64 -9.55
N GLU A 74 -3.38 2.69 -10.14
CA GLU A 74 -2.80 3.32 -11.34
C GLU A 74 -1.65 4.27 -11.03
N ALA A 75 -1.52 4.74 -9.79
CA ALA A 75 -0.53 5.75 -9.40
C ALA A 75 0.77 5.11 -8.95
N ALA A 76 1.89 5.58 -9.48
CA ALA A 76 3.21 5.20 -8.98
C ALA A 76 3.44 5.80 -7.59
N VAL A 77 4.30 5.17 -6.80
CA VAL A 77 4.62 5.62 -5.44
C VAL A 77 5.02 7.10 -5.41
N TRP A 78 5.84 7.53 -6.35
CA TRP A 78 6.31 8.91 -6.42
C TRP A 78 5.27 9.92 -6.89
N GLU A 79 4.11 9.46 -7.40
CA GLU A 79 3.00 10.31 -7.82
C GLU A 79 1.91 10.42 -6.76
N ARG A 80 1.96 9.60 -5.72
CA ARG A 80 0.90 9.50 -4.74
C ARG A 80 0.86 10.69 -3.80
N ARG A 81 -0.37 11.08 -3.46
CA ARG A 81 -0.67 12.17 -2.55
C ARG A 81 -1.30 11.62 -1.27
N PRO A 82 -1.21 12.36 -0.14
CA PRO A 82 -1.86 11.94 1.12
C PRO A 82 -3.35 11.66 0.98
N GLU A 83 -4.02 12.36 0.07
CA GLU A 83 -5.45 12.19 -0.19
C GLU A 83 -5.80 10.80 -0.72
N GLN A 84 -4.83 10.08 -1.24
CA GLN A 84 -5.00 8.72 -1.76
C GLN A 84 -4.84 7.65 -0.68
N GLY A 85 -4.50 8.05 0.53
CA GLY A 85 -4.42 7.16 1.68
C GLY A 85 -3.14 7.31 2.48
N VAL A 86 -3.28 7.51 3.78
CA VAL A 86 -2.19 7.60 4.75
C VAL A 86 -2.35 6.47 5.75
N VAL A 87 -1.29 5.75 6.05
CA VAL A 87 -1.31 4.69 7.06
C VAL A 87 -1.64 5.33 8.41
N SER A 88 -2.63 4.79 9.12
CA SER A 88 -3.14 5.41 10.34
C SER A 88 -3.50 4.37 11.40
N HIS A 89 -3.95 4.87 12.56
CA HIS A 89 -4.48 4.04 13.66
C HIS A 89 -3.48 2.97 14.09
N ARG A 90 -3.94 1.74 14.25
CA ARG A 90 -3.08 0.63 14.73
C ARG A 90 -1.95 0.29 13.77
N SER A 91 -2.20 0.40 12.47
CA SER A 91 -1.16 0.15 11.47
C SER A 91 -0.02 1.16 11.58
N ALA A 92 -0.35 2.44 11.80
CA ALA A 92 0.66 3.48 12.03
C ALA A 92 1.42 3.23 13.33
N ALA A 93 0.71 2.92 14.42
CA ALA A 93 1.33 2.60 15.71
C ALA A 93 2.32 1.44 15.57
N HIS A 94 1.95 0.42 14.83
CA HIS A 94 2.80 -0.74 14.58
C HIS A 94 4.10 -0.36 13.85
N LEU A 95 4.00 0.54 12.86
CA LEU A 95 5.19 1.00 12.13
C LEU A 95 6.17 1.78 13.01
N TYR A 96 5.66 2.52 14.00
CA TYR A 96 6.50 3.21 14.97
C TYR A 96 7.02 2.30 16.08
N GLY A 97 6.51 1.07 16.18
CA GLY A 97 6.81 0.19 17.30
C GLY A 97 6.16 0.64 18.61
N ILE A 98 5.06 1.36 18.54
CA ILE A 98 4.35 1.88 19.72
C ILE A 98 3.36 0.84 20.22
N GLY A 99 3.48 0.44 21.49
CA GLY A 99 2.56 -0.46 22.15
C GLY A 99 2.61 -1.89 21.62
N HIS A 100 1.73 -2.73 22.15
CA HIS A 100 1.56 -4.12 21.76
C HIS A 100 0.27 -4.32 20.96
N LEU A 101 -0.05 -3.36 20.09
CA LEU A 101 -1.25 -3.45 19.28
C LEU A 101 -1.05 -4.44 18.15
N ALA A 102 -1.95 -5.42 18.06
CA ALA A 102 -1.93 -6.37 16.97
C ALA A 102 -2.20 -5.66 15.65
N ALA A 103 -1.40 -5.97 14.63
CA ALA A 103 -1.56 -5.43 13.29
C ALA A 103 -2.21 -6.47 12.39
N ASP A 104 -3.37 -6.99 12.81
CA ASP A 104 -4.10 -8.00 12.07
C ASP A 104 -4.85 -7.43 10.87
N SER A 105 -4.95 -6.11 10.82
CA SER A 105 -5.63 -5.39 9.74
C SER A 105 -4.77 -4.24 9.26
N HIS A 106 -5.13 -3.71 8.10
CA HIS A 106 -4.43 -2.58 7.48
C HIS A 106 -5.35 -1.36 7.53
N GLU A 107 -4.95 -0.33 8.25
CA GLU A 107 -5.77 0.86 8.45
C GLU A 107 -5.19 2.07 7.75
N PHE A 108 -6.05 2.75 7.02
CA PHE A 108 -5.69 3.96 6.26
C PHE A 108 -6.73 5.04 6.49
N THR A 109 -6.31 6.29 6.40
CA THR A 109 -7.20 7.45 6.46
C THR A 109 -7.16 8.20 5.13
N LEU A 110 -8.34 8.52 4.60
CA LEU A 110 -8.52 9.29 3.36
C LEU A 110 -9.60 10.35 3.58
N PRO A 111 -9.53 11.50 2.86
CA PRO A 111 -10.56 12.53 3.00
C PRO A 111 -11.90 12.13 2.38
N ARG A 112 -11.91 11.16 1.46
CA ARG A 112 -13.12 10.70 0.78
C ARG A 112 -13.55 9.35 1.32
N ARG A 113 -14.87 9.14 1.36
CA ARG A 113 -15.42 7.83 1.65
C ARG A 113 -15.04 6.86 0.54
N LYS A 114 -14.39 5.77 0.91
CA LYS A 114 -14.00 4.71 -0.01
C LYS A 114 -14.38 3.37 0.62
N GLN A 115 -14.90 2.48 -0.19
CA GLN A 115 -15.27 1.14 0.25
C GLN A 115 -14.22 0.13 -0.21
N THR A 116 -14.06 -0.91 0.58
CA THR A 116 -13.20 -2.04 0.25
C THR A 116 -13.98 -3.34 0.49
N ARG A 117 -13.69 -4.36 -0.32
CA ARG A 117 -14.27 -5.70 -0.13
C ARG A 117 -13.41 -6.57 0.80
N ARG A 118 -12.23 -6.07 1.17
CA ARG A 118 -11.32 -6.80 2.05
C ARG A 118 -11.73 -6.61 3.51
N GLU A 119 -11.87 -7.72 4.24
CA GLU A 119 -12.18 -7.70 5.67
C GLU A 119 -11.01 -7.23 6.51
N ASP A 120 -9.79 -7.39 6.01
CA ASP A 120 -8.57 -7.00 6.71
C ASP A 120 -8.13 -5.56 6.45
N VAL A 121 -8.91 -4.80 5.70
CA VAL A 121 -8.61 -3.39 5.38
C VAL A 121 -9.71 -2.49 5.94
N TRP A 122 -9.29 -1.49 6.73
CA TRP A 122 -10.18 -0.49 7.34
C TRP A 122 -9.85 0.88 6.76
N LEU A 123 -10.83 1.48 6.11
CA LEU A 123 -10.69 2.79 5.49
C LEU A 123 -11.47 3.81 6.33
N HIS A 124 -10.71 4.65 7.05
CA HIS A 124 -11.27 5.72 7.88
C HIS A 124 -11.39 6.97 7.03
N ARG A 125 -12.50 7.68 7.20
CA ARG A 125 -12.70 8.97 6.55
C ARG A 125 -12.20 10.08 7.49
N GLY A 126 -11.30 10.92 6.99
CA GLY A 126 -10.78 12.03 7.78
C GLY A 126 -9.77 12.84 6.98
N ASP A 127 -9.52 14.06 7.45
CA ASP A 127 -8.51 14.92 6.90
C ASP A 127 -7.27 14.85 7.78
N VAL A 128 -6.15 14.43 7.20
CA VAL A 128 -4.88 14.30 7.90
C VAL A 128 -4.12 15.63 7.93
N GLY A 129 -4.42 16.53 6.97
CA GLY A 129 -3.71 17.82 6.86
C GLY A 129 -2.20 17.60 6.83
N ASP A 130 -1.50 18.26 7.76
CA ASP A 130 -0.05 18.15 7.91
C ASP A 130 0.37 17.14 8.98
N CYS A 131 -0.57 16.35 9.50
CA CYS A 131 -0.31 15.39 10.58
C CYS A 131 0.22 14.05 10.09
N TRP A 132 1.09 14.06 9.11
CA TRP A 132 1.70 12.85 8.56
C TRP A 132 3.17 13.09 8.20
N VAL A 133 3.92 12.01 8.15
CA VAL A 133 5.34 12.00 7.74
C VAL A 133 5.60 10.82 6.84
N GLN A 134 6.72 10.85 6.15
CA GLN A 134 7.23 9.67 5.46
C GLN A 134 7.96 8.79 6.47
N LEU A 135 7.53 7.54 6.57
CA LEU A 135 8.16 6.55 7.45
C LEU A 135 8.31 5.25 6.67
N ARG A 136 9.54 4.78 6.52
CA ARG A 136 9.85 3.56 5.75
C ARG A 136 9.28 3.58 4.32
N GLY A 137 9.23 4.77 3.72
CA GLY A 137 8.72 4.95 2.36
C GLY A 137 7.20 5.07 2.24
N LEU A 138 6.47 5.03 3.35
CA LEU A 138 5.02 5.16 3.38
C LEU A 138 4.61 6.47 4.03
N PRO A 139 3.49 7.10 3.61
CA PRO A 139 2.91 8.20 4.36
C PRO A 139 2.21 7.64 5.59
N VAL A 140 2.56 8.14 6.76
CA VAL A 140 2.09 7.61 8.05
C VAL A 140 1.69 8.78 8.95
N THR A 141 0.56 8.66 9.67
CA THR A 141 0.14 9.71 10.60
C THR A 141 1.16 9.86 11.73
N LYS A 142 1.33 11.10 12.20
CA LYS A 142 2.24 11.40 13.32
C LYS A 142 1.73 10.77 14.62
N PRO A 143 2.62 10.47 15.58
CA PRO A 143 2.22 9.85 16.85
C PRO A 143 1.09 10.59 17.60
N SER A 144 1.08 11.91 17.59
CA SER A 144 0.01 12.71 18.22
C SER A 144 -1.35 12.44 17.55
N ARG A 145 -1.38 12.28 16.22
CA ARG A 145 -2.61 11.97 15.50
C ARG A 145 -3.04 10.53 15.76
N ILE A 146 -2.10 9.59 15.84
CA ILE A 146 -2.39 8.20 16.16
C ILE A 146 -3.11 8.11 17.51
N ALA A 147 -2.59 8.82 18.52
CA ALA A 147 -3.19 8.84 19.85
C ALA A 147 -4.62 9.38 19.80
N ALA A 148 -4.82 10.49 19.10
CA ALA A 148 -6.15 11.10 18.94
C ALA A 148 -7.12 10.16 18.24
N ASP A 149 -6.68 9.52 17.16
CA ASP A 149 -7.52 8.59 16.38
C ASP A 149 -7.92 7.37 17.21
N LEU A 150 -6.99 6.79 17.97
CA LEU A 150 -7.26 5.62 18.80
C LEU A 150 -8.20 5.96 19.96
N LEU A 151 -8.05 7.14 20.57
CA LEU A 151 -8.95 7.58 21.63
C LEU A 151 -10.36 7.82 21.10
N ALA A 152 -10.49 8.45 19.95
CA ALA A 152 -11.79 8.65 19.29
C ALA A 152 -12.49 7.33 18.98
N GLY A 153 -11.73 6.33 18.55
CA GLY A 153 -12.26 4.98 18.29
C GLY A 153 -12.79 4.29 19.55
N HIS A 154 -12.21 4.57 20.70
CA HIS A 154 -12.68 4.04 21.98
C HIS A 154 -13.96 4.72 22.46
N GLU A 155 -14.15 5.98 22.13
CA GLU A 155 -15.31 6.76 22.54
C GLU A 155 -16.53 6.50 21.66
N ASP A 156 -16.35 5.88 20.50
CA ASP A 156 -17.42 5.55 19.59
C ASP A 156 -17.89 4.12 19.85
N PRO A 157 -19.03 3.95 20.53
CA PRO A 157 -19.55 2.62 20.86
C PRO A 157 -20.19 1.89 19.70
N GLY A 158 -20.11 2.47 18.50
CA GLY A 158 -20.72 1.96 17.29
C GLY A 158 -20.06 0.69 16.69
#